data_7fd7670a0f5ecab3cfb8dc753a7d2a00
#
_entry.id   7fd7670a0f5ecab3cfb8dc753a7d2a00
#
_cell.length_a   1.000
_cell.length_b   1.000
_cell.length_c   1.000
_cell.angle_alpha   90.00
_cell.angle_beta   90.00
_cell.angle_gamma   90.00
#
_symmetry.space_group_name_H-M   'P 1'
#
loop_
_entity.id
_entity.type
_entity.pdbx_description
1 polymer ?
#
loop_
_entity_poly.entity_id
_entity_poly.type
_entity_poly.pdbx_seq_one_letter_code
_entity_poly.pdbx_strand_id
1 'polypeptide(L)'
;MIGKISKGAGFKGCVNYVLGKPEARLLAAEGVLTDSIQTITDCFQAQRMMKPNIRQPVGHISLSYAPEDAPRMTGEMLVSLAKEYMQKMGIRDTQYIIARHNDQKHPHVHIVFNRVNNNGRTISDKNDCYRNVKVCKELKEKYGLYFGKGKDRVRTHRLKGNDKTKYEIYHAVKNSLSKSNSWKQLISELSRQRIKTEFKYRGRSNVIQGLSFTKDGITFKASDIDRSFSYSKLDRMLGETNNQYQQNIGVVTNGSQPVMQHENTYNSGSNVIENIVGAFGGLFTPTPNCTDENAEAAFQRKLKKKKKRRINW
;
A
#
# COMPACT_ATOMS: atom_id res chain seq x y z
N MET A 1 3.17 10.90 9.18
CA MET A 1 4.26 10.10 8.58
C MET A 1 3.70 8.84 7.94
N ILE A 2 4.12 8.53 6.71
CA ILE A 2 3.75 7.33 5.96
C ILE A 2 5.02 6.79 5.31
N GLY A 3 5.22 5.46 5.34
CA GLY A 3 6.34 4.80 4.68
C GLY A 3 5.85 4.00 3.46
N LYS A 4 6.51 4.15 2.32
CA LYS A 4 6.36 3.31 1.13
C LYS A 4 7.64 2.54 0.92
N ILE A 5 7.56 1.21 0.79
CA ILE A 5 8.71 0.32 0.61
C ILE A 5 8.68 -0.24 -0.80
N SER A 6 9.79 -0.16 -1.49
CA SER A 6 10.03 -0.82 -2.78
C SER A 6 11.38 -1.54 -2.77
N LYS A 7 11.55 -2.50 -3.66
CA LYS A 7 12.76 -3.30 -3.81
C LYS A 7 13.15 -3.35 -5.27
N GLY A 8 14.45 -3.34 -5.53
CA GLY A 8 14.97 -3.30 -6.90
C GLY A 8 16.17 -4.22 -7.13
N ALA A 9 16.45 -4.48 -8.40
CA ALA A 9 17.57 -5.32 -8.82
C ALA A 9 18.87 -4.54 -9.00
N GLY A 10 18.82 -3.20 -9.22
CA GLY A 10 19.97 -2.40 -9.54
C GLY A 10 20.06 -1.07 -8.78
N PHE A 11 21.21 -0.78 -8.20
CA PHE A 11 21.45 0.46 -7.44
C PHE A 11 21.49 1.70 -8.33
N LYS A 12 22.12 1.64 -9.51
CA LYS A 12 22.31 2.80 -10.39
C LYS A 12 21.00 3.56 -10.67
N GLY A 13 19.93 2.84 -11.03
CA GLY A 13 18.63 3.47 -11.30
C GLY A 13 18.01 4.10 -10.07
N CYS A 14 18.13 3.45 -8.91
CA CYS A 14 17.58 3.92 -7.65
C CYS A 14 18.33 5.15 -7.12
N VAL A 15 19.67 5.11 -7.11
CA VAL A 15 20.51 6.24 -6.66
C VAL A 15 20.32 7.45 -7.57
N ASN A 16 20.29 7.25 -8.90
CA ASN A 16 19.98 8.33 -9.85
C ASN A 16 18.59 8.93 -9.63
N TYR A 17 17.59 8.12 -9.31
CA TYR A 17 16.24 8.63 -9.00
C TYR A 17 16.25 9.49 -7.73
N VAL A 18 17.02 9.07 -6.72
CA VAL A 18 17.02 9.71 -5.40
C VAL A 18 17.91 10.93 -5.33
N LEU A 19 19.07 10.95 -6.04
CA LEU A 19 20.04 12.04 -5.99
C LEU A 19 20.16 12.84 -7.28
N GLY A 20 19.64 12.36 -8.39
CA GLY A 20 19.79 13.01 -9.69
C GLY A 20 18.82 14.15 -9.97
N LYS A 21 17.94 14.51 -9.03
CA LYS A 21 17.03 15.67 -9.15
C LYS A 21 17.75 16.92 -8.65
N PRO A 22 17.53 18.09 -9.29
CA PRO A 22 18.19 19.36 -8.88
C PRO A 22 17.89 19.74 -7.43
N GLU A 23 16.69 19.46 -6.96
CA GLU A 23 16.23 19.77 -5.60
C GLU A 23 16.52 18.66 -4.58
N ALA A 24 17.17 17.57 -4.98
CA ALA A 24 17.54 16.48 -4.09
C ALA A 24 18.76 16.89 -3.24
N ARG A 25 18.66 16.64 -1.93
CA ARG A 25 19.75 16.90 -0.99
C ARG A 25 20.08 15.65 -0.19
N LEU A 26 21.31 15.19 -0.29
CA LEU A 26 21.84 14.12 0.56
C LEU A 26 21.92 14.65 2.01
N LEU A 27 21.26 13.96 2.94
CA LEU A 27 21.23 14.33 4.36
C LEU A 27 22.17 13.47 5.20
N ALA A 28 22.27 12.17 4.89
CA ALA A 28 23.13 11.24 5.61
C ALA A 28 23.51 10.06 4.70
N ALA A 29 24.66 9.49 4.97
CA ALA A 29 25.15 8.27 4.32
C ALA A 29 25.94 7.45 5.33
N GLU A 30 25.99 6.13 5.14
CA GLU A 30 26.80 5.22 5.93
C GLU A 30 27.32 4.08 5.05
N GLY A 31 28.61 3.78 5.19
CA GLY A 31 29.28 2.71 4.46
C GLY A 31 29.45 2.96 2.96
N VAL A 32 29.24 4.19 2.48
CA VAL A 32 29.43 4.59 1.07
C VAL A 32 30.22 5.90 0.99
N LEU A 33 31.06 6.03 -0.02
CA LEU A 33 31.68 7.28 -0.40
C LEU A 33 30.68 8.15 -1.16
N THR A 34 30.64 9.45 -0.90
CA THR A 34 29.58 10.34 -1.37
C THR A 34 30.03 11.36 -2.42
N ASP A 35 31.21 11.17 -3.00
CA ASP A 35 31.82 12.10 -3.98
C ASP A 35 30.99 12.25 -5.26
N SER A 36 30.35 11.16 -5.69
CA SER A 36 29.48 11.15 -6.86
C SER A 36 28.40 10.08 -6.76
N ILE A 37 27.34 10.22 -7.58
CA ILE A 37 26.30 9.18 -7.75
C ILE A 37 26.93 7.85 -8.21
N GLN A 38 27.97 7.91 -9.05
CA GLN A 38 28.64 6.71 -9.52
C GLN A 38 29.40 6.04 -8.38
N THR A 39 30.16 6.79 -7.58
CA THR A 39 30.92 6.27 -6.42
C THR A 39 29.98 5.61 -5.39
N ILE A 40 28.84 6.27 -5.06
CA ILE A 40 27.81 5.68 -4.19
C ILE A 40 27.31 4.35 -4.76
N THR A 41 27.02 4.33 -6.07
CA THR A 41 26.53 3.13 -6.76
C THR A 41 27.53 1.99 -6.70
N ASP A 42 28.81 2.30 -6.91
CA ASP A 42 29.90 1.30 -6.91
C ASP A 42 30.11 0.73 -5.51
N CYS A 43 30.04 1.57 -4.45
CA CYS A 43 30.07 1.10 -3.07
C CYS A 43 28.94 0.12 -2.75
N PHE A 44 27.71 0.44 -3.16
CA PHE A 44 26.57 -0.49 -3.00
C PHE A 44 26.75 -1.79 -3.79
N GLN A 45 27.29 -1.71 -5.01
CA GLN A 45 27.54 -2.89 -5.83
C GLN A 45 28.63 -3.78 -5.23
N ALA A 46 29.70 -3.19 -4.69
CA ALA A 46 30.78 -3.94 -4.03
C ALA A 46 30.25 -4.79 -2.88
N GLN A 47 29.45 -4.22 -1.97
CA GLN A 47 28.86 -4.98 -0.85
C GLN A 47 27.85 -6.03 -1.34
N ARG A 48 27.07 -5.74 -2.38
CA ARG A 48 26.16 -6.71 -2.97
C ARG A 48 26.88 -7.98 -3.43
N MET A 49 28.15 -7.88 -3.88
CA MET A 49 28.92 -9.03 -4.34
C MET A 49 29.18 -10.08 -3.26
N MET A 50 29.00 -9.74 -1.97
CA MET A 50 29.00 -10.73 -0.89
C MET A 50 27.83 -11.73 -1.00
N LYS A 51 26.80 -11.41 -1.81
CA LYS A 51 25.67 -12.30 -2.11
C LYS A 51 25.21 -12.14 -3.56
N PRO A 52 25.96 -12.66 -4.54
CA PRO A 52 25.74 -12.38 -5.97
C PRO A 52 24.37 -12.86 -6.48
N ASN A 53 23.81 -13.91 -5.89
CA ASN A 53 22.54 -14.51 -6.31
C ASN A 53 21.28 -13.79 -5.77
N ILE A 54 21.42 -12.69 -5.03
CA ILE A 54 20.26 -11.93 -4.56
C ILE A 54 19.57 -11.23 -5.74
N ARG A 55 18.27 -11.52 -5.92
CA ARG A 55 17.47 -10.94 -7.02
C ARG A 55 17.16 -9.45 -6.81
N GLN A 56 16.91 -9.05 -5.57
CA GLN A 56 16.50 -7.68 -5.21
C GLN A 56 17.41 -7.15 -4.08
N PRO A 57 18.65 -6.75 -4.38
CA PRO A 57 19.60 -6.23 -3.38
C PRO A 57 19.25 -4.83 -2.89
N VAL A 58 18.50 -4.06 -3.66
CA VAL A 58 18.15 -2.67 -3.34
C VAL A 58 16.91 -2.63 -2.47
N GLY A 59 17.00 -1.99 -1.31
CA GLY A 59 15.85 -1.53 -0.54
C GLY A 59 15.70 -0.03 -0.74
N HIS A 60 14.47 0.41 -1.07
CA HIS A 60 14.14 1.82 -1.21
C HIS A 60 12.88 2.13 -0.41
N ILE A 61 12.96 3.11 0.45
CA ILE A 61 11.85 3.55 1.31
C ILE A 61 11.66 5.05 1.12
N SER A 62 10.44 5.46 0.87
CA SER A 62 10.04 6.86 0.95
C SER A 62 9.26 7.08 2.25
N LEU A 63 9.72 8.03 3.09
CA LEU A 63 9.02 8.47 4.28
C LEU A 63 8.44 9.86 4.03
N SER A 64 7.13 9.95 3.96
CA SER A 64 6.40 11.21 3.75
C SER A 64 5.75 11.68 5.04
N TYR A 65 5.80 12.99 5.29
CA TYR A 65 5.26 13.63 6.48
C TYR A 65 4.08 14.51 6.10
N ALA A 66 3.22 14.82 7.04
CA ALA A 66 2.08 15.71 6.77
C ALA A 66 2.55 17.17 6.59
N PRO A 67 1.83 17.98 5.79
CA PRO A 67 2.15 19.41 5.67
C PRO A 67 2.12 20.15 7.00
N GLU A 68 1.28 19.69 7.94
CA GLU A 68 1.17 20.23 9.30
C GLU A 68 2.45 20.03 10.12
N ASP A 69 3.22 19.00 9.79
CA ASP A 69 4.51 18.73 10.44
C ASP A 69 5.67 19.50 9.79
N ALA A 70 5.48 20.13 8.62
CA ALA A 70 6.54 20.74 7.82
C ALA A 70 7.46 21.70 8.60
N PRO A 71 6.96 22.59 9.49
CA PRO A 71 7.81 23.50 10.25
C PRO A 71 8.82 22.79 11.16
N ARG A 72 8.53 21.56 11.56
CA ARG A 72 9.37 20.75 12.46
C ARG A 72 10.34 19.83 11.73
N MET A 73 10.16 19.65 10.41
CA MET A 73 10.94 18.69 9.59
C MET A 73 12.26 19.32 9.13
N THR A 74 13.14 19.65 10.09
CA THR A 74 14.53 20.01 9.80
C THR A 74 15.30 18.82 9.21
N GLY A 75 16.48 19.06 8.60
CA GLY A 75 17.32 17.99 8.09
C GLY A 75 17.71 16.97 9.17
N GLU A 76 18.05 17.45 10.37
CA GLU A 76 18.43 16.61 11.51
C GLU A 76 17.26 15.78 12.00
N MET A 77 16.06 16.38 12.12
CA MET A 77 14.86 15.67 12.51
C MET A 77 14.48 14.57 11.51
N LEU A 78 14.60 14.86 10.20
CA LEU A 78 14.35 13.89 9.14
C LEU A 78 15.34 12.73 9.19
N VAL A 79 16.63 12.99 9.43
CA VAL A 79 17.65 11.95 9.60
C VAL A 79 17.39 11.11 10.85
N SER A 80 17.07 11.74 11.97
CA SER A 80 16.75 11.05 13.24
C SER A 80 15.56 10.10 13.08
N LEU A 81 14.47 10.59 12.49
CA LEU A 81 13.28 9.78 12.20
C LEU A 81 13.57 8.63 11.23
N ALA A 82 14.37 8.88 10.19
CA ALA A 82 14.73 7.86 9.22
C ALA A 82 15.61 6.76 9.84
N LYS A 83 16.59 7.12 10.65
CA LYS A 83 17.46 6.16 11.36
C LYS A 83 16.67 5.32 12.36
N GLU A 84 15.80 5.94 13.18
CA GLU A 84 14.96 5.19 14.11
C GLU A 84 13.95 4.28 13.38
N TYR A 85 13.39 4.75 12.26
CA TYR A 85 12.55 3.93 11.41
C TYR A 85 13.32 2.70 10.90
N MET A 86 14.53 2.87 10.36
CA MET A 86 15.36 1.77 9.88
C MET A 86 15.64 0.77 11.00
N GLN A 87 16.02 1.25 12.19
CA GLN A 87 16.29 0.40 13.35
C GLN A 87 15.08 -0.45 13.74
N LYS A 88 13.88 0.16 13.83
CA LYS A 88 12.61 -0.53 14.15
C LYS A 88 12.17 -1.50 13.06
N MET A 89 12.51 -1.21 11.80
CA MET A 89 12.30 -2.11 10.66
C MET A 89 13.32 -3.25 10.57
N GLY A 90 14.33 -3.27 11.46
CA GLY A 90 15.39 -4.28 11.43
C GLY A 90 16.38 -4.08 10.28
N ILE A 91 16.48 -2.87 9.73
CA ILE A 91 17.49 -2.46 8.74
C ILE A 91 18.69 -1.96 9.55
N ARG A 92 19.67 -2.83 9.73
CA ARG A 92 20.86 -2.61 10.57
C ARG A 92 22.10 -3.16 9.88
N ASP A 93 23.25 -2.64 10.29
CA ASP A 93 24.58 -3.12 9.86
C ASP A 93 24.70 -3.20 8.34
N THR A 94 24.28 -2.14 7.65
CA THR A 94 24.27 -2.10 6.19
C THR A 94 24.54 -0.69 5.66
N GLN A 95 25.00 -0.64 4.43
CA GLN A 95 25.14 0.62 3.69
C GLN A 95 23.78 1.28 3.45
N TYR A 96 23.71 2.60 3.60
CA TYR A 96 22.54 3.37 3.23
C TYR A 96 22.85 4.83 2.89
N ILE A 97 21.93 5.46 2.18
CA ILE A 97 21.84 6.91 2.00
C ILE A 97 20.45 7.39 2.38
N ILE A 98 20.37 8.61 2.92
CA ILE A 98 19.13 9.32 3.23
C ILE A 98 19.16 10.64 2.46
N ALA A 99 18.21 10.87 1.58
CA ALA A 99 18.10 12.10 0.81
C ALA A 99 16.71 12.74 0.97
N ARG A 100 16.68 14.07 1.05
CA ARG A 100 15.45 14.87 1.03
C ARG A 100 15.12 15.29 -0.39
N HIS A 101 13.85 15.21 -0.75
CA HIS A 101 13.30 15.86 -1.94
C HIS A 101 12.42 17.05 -1.54
N ASN A 102 12.43 18.09 -2.36
CA ASN A 102 11.59 19.29 -2.19
C ASN A 102 10.61 19.48 -3.36
N ASP A 103 10.38 18.44 -4.17
CA ASP A 103 9.50 18.42 -5.34
C ASP A 103 8.00 18.30 -4.99
N GLN A 104 7.66 18.11 -3.72
CA GLN A 104 6.29 17.96 -3.24
C GLN A 104 5.96 19.01 -2.16
N LYS A 105 4.67 19.32 -2.01
CA LYS A 105 4.16 20.24 -0.97
C LYS A 105 4.35 19.72 0.46
N HIS A 106 4.64 18.45 0.63
CA HIS A 106 4.85 17.81 1.92
C HIS A 106 6.30 17.35 2.06
N PRO A 107 6.91 17.46 3.24
CA PRO A 107 8.26 16.99 3.46
C PRO A 107 8.35 15.48 3.25
N HIS A 108 9.37 15.02 2.55
CA HIS A 108 9.64 13.59 2.42
C HIS A 108 11.13 13.32 2.24
N VAL A 109 11.53 12.13 2.66
CA VAL A 109 12.89 11.62 2.48
C VAL A 109 12.85 10.24 1.83
N HIS A 110 13.90 9.97 1.08
CA HIS A 110 14.16 8.67 0.49
C HIS A 110 15.33 8.02 1.24
N ILE A 111 15.16 6.75 1.59
CA ILE A 111 16.20 5.89 2.15
C ILE A 111 16.51 4.84 1.10
N VAL A 112 17.75 4.79 0.62
CA VAL A 112 18.25 3.67 -0.20
C VAL A 112 19.22 2.89 0.66
N PHE A 113 19.04 1.58 0.76
CA PHE A 113 19.92 0.73 1.55
C PHE A 113 20.23 -0.58 0.85
N ASN A 114 21.38 -1.17 1.18
CA ASN A 114 21.75 -2.48 0.70
C ASN A 114 21.03 -3.55 1.52
N ARG A 115 20.28 -4.43 0.87
CA ARG A 115 19.63 -5.57 1.55
C ARG A 115 20.61 -6.70 1.87
N VAL A 116 21.82 -6.64 1.35
CA VAL A 116 22.96 -7.45 1.83
C VAL A 116 23.66 -6.64 2.90
N ASN A 117 23.64 -7.11 4.14
CA ASN A 117 24.29 -6.40 5.25
C ASN A 117 25.81 -6.62 5.26
N ASN A 118 26.52 -5.94 6.17
CA ASN A 118 27.99 -6.01 6.29
C ASN A 118 28.53 -7.42 6.56
N ASN A 119 27.67 -8.35 6.96
CA ASN A 119 28.02 -9.77 7.19
C ASN A 119 27.55 -10.69 6.03
N GLY A 120 27.21 -10.14 4.85
CA GLY A 120 26.74 -10.91 3.69
C GLY A 120 25.35 -11.53 3.86
N ARG A 121 24.60 -11.20 4.94
CA ARG A 121 23.26 -11.73 5.19
C ARG A 121 22.21 -10.83 4.58
N THR A 122 21.13 -11.43 4.06
CA THR A 122 19.99 -10.65 3.52
C THR A 122 19.12 -10.11 4.65
N ILE A 123 18.88 -8.80 4.66
CA ILE A 123 17.90 -8.17 5.54
C ILE A 123 16.51 -8.65 5.15
N SER A 124 15.78 -9.20 6.14
CA SER A 124 14.47 -9.82 5.93
C SER A 124 13.40 -8.78 5.59
N ASP A 125 12.66 -9.07 4.54
CA ASP A 125 11.46 -8.32 4.13
C ASP A 125 10.14 -9.02 4.53
N LYS A 126 10.21 -10.07 5.34
CA LYS A 126 9.01 -10.78 5.80
C LYS A 126 8.08 -9.82 6.55
N ASN A 127 6.83 -9.72 6.06
CA ASN A 127 5.79 -8.85 6.64
C ASN A 127 6.20 -7.37 6.73
N ASP A 128 7.09 -6.88 5.85
CA ASP A 128 7.60 -5.51 5.88
C ASP A 128 6.48 -4.46 5.80
N CYS A 129 5.43 -4.68 5.01
CA CYS A 129 4.27 -3.80 4.93
C CYS A 129 3.54 -3.63 6.28
N TYR A 130 3.34 -4.73 7.00
CA TYR A 130 2.69 -4.68 8.31
C TYR A 130 3.58 -4.02 9.35
N ARG A 131 4.88 -4.37 9.37
CA ARG A 131 5.88 -3.72 10.23
C ARG A 131 5.97 -2.23 9.97
N ASN A 132 6.01 -1.82 8.69
CA ASN A 132 6.03 -0.43 8.28
C ASN A 132 4.87 0.38 8.87
N VAL A 133 3.63 -0.12 8.75
CA VAL A 133 2.45 0.56 9.32
C VAL A 133 2.57 0.70 10.83
N LYS A 134 3.00 -0.38 11.52
CA LYS A 134 3.20 -0.37 12.97
C LYS A 134 4.26 0.64 13.38
N VAL A 135 5.44 0.60 12.74
CA VAL A 135 6.56 1.51 13.02
C VAL A 135 6.20 2.96 12.73
N CYS A 136 5.53 3.24 11.59
CA CYS A 136 5.07 4.60 11.30
C CYS A 136 4.07 5.12 12.33
N LYS A 137 3.20 4.26 12.88
CA LYS A 137 2.28 4.64 13.96
C LYS A 137 3.02 4.95 15.25
N GLU A 138 3.93 4.08 15.68
CA GLU A 138 4.75 4.27 16.88
C GLU A 138 5.58 5.55 16.82
N LEU A 139 6.23 5.82 15.68
CA LEU A 139 7.00 7.05 15.49
C LEU A 139 6.13 8.30 15.49
N LYS A 140 4.94 8.25 14.89
CA LYS A 140 3.98 9.36 14.99
C LYS A 140 3.57 9.64 16.43
N GLU A 141 3.28 8.63 17.20
CA GLU A 141 2.92 8.75 18.62
C GLU A 141 4.09 9.32 19.42
N LYS A 142 5.31 8.75 19.27
CA LYS A 142 6.50 9.15 20.00
C LYS A 142 6.88 10.62 19.77
N TYR A 143 6.82 11.06 18.50
CA TYR A 143 7.25 12.41 18.10
C TYR A 143 6.10 13.43 18.02
N GLY A 144 4.88 13.04 18.38
CA GLY A 144 3.70 13.90 18.33
C GLY A 144 3.43 14.41 16.90
N LEU A 145 3.65 13.56 15.87
CA LEU A 145 3.41 13.93 14.50
C LEU A 145 1.93 13.84 14.16
N TYR A 146 1.52 14.64 13.18
CA TYR A 146 0.13 14.75 12.79
C TYR A 146 -0.48 13.40 12.38
N PHE A 147 -1.62 13.08 12.98
CA PHE A 147 -2.48 11.98 12.60
C PHE A 147 -3.60 12.51 11.69
N GLY A 148 -3.66 12.05 10.44
CA GLY A 148 -4.73 12.44 9.53
C GLY A 148 -6.13 12.18 10.12
N LYS A 149 -7.10 13.00 9.70
CA LYS A 149 -8.48 13.03 10.24
C LYS A 149 -9.36 11.83 9.84
N GLY A 150 -8.76 10.75 9.28
CA GLY A 150 -9.46 9.51 8.94
C GLY A 150 -10.27 9.57 7.64
N LYS A 151 -11.03 8.51 7.36
CA LYS A 151 -11.80 8.31 6.11
C LYS A 151 -12.93 9.31 5.93
N ASP A 152 -13.47 9.82 7.02
CA ASP A 152 -14.67 10.66 7.02
C ASP A 152 -14.45 12.05 6.40
N ARG A 153 -13.22 12.51 6.34
CA ARG A 153 -12.86 13.83 5.80
C ARG A 153 -12.10 13.79 4.47
N VAL A 154 -12.17 12.65 3.77
CA VAL A 154 -11.61 12.53 2.42
C VAL A 154 -12.44 13.36 1.44
N ARG A 155 -11.78 14.15 0.60
CA ARG A 155 -12.42 14.92 -0.48
C ARG A 155 -12.83 13.98 -1.61
N THR A 156 -13.96 13.29 -1.45
CA THR A 156 -14.47 12.27 -2.37
C THR A 156 -14.68 12.78 -3.79
N HIS A 157 -14.97 14.07 -3.96
CA HIS A 157 -15.12 14.72 -5.28
C HIS A 157 -13.83 14.74 -6.12
N ARG A 158 -12.65 14.55 -5.48
CA ARG A 158 -11.35 14.47 -6.18
C ARG A 158 -10.94 13.06 -6.53
N LEU A 159 -11.63 12.06 -6.00
CA LEU A 159 -11.36 10.66 -6.28
C LEU A 159 -11.88 10.29 -7.67
N LYS A 160 -11.18 9.40 -8.38
CA LYS A 160 -11.52 8.90 -9.71
C LYS A 160 -11.51 7.38 -9.72
N GLY A 161 -12.24 6.79 -10.67
CA GLY A 161 -12.25 5.34 -10.89
C GLY A 161 -12.60 4.52 -9.65
N ASN A 162 -11.89 3.44 -9.43
CA ASN A 162 -12.14 2.47 -8.34
C ASN A 162 -12.14 3.09 -6.95
N ASP A 163 -11.33 4.12 -6.71
CA ASP A 163 -11.27 4.79 -5.41
C ASP A 163 -12.53 5.55 -5.11
N LYS A 164 -13.09 6.24 -6.10
CA LYS A 164 -14.35 6.95 -5.94
C LYS A 164 -15.44 5.95 -5.53
N THR A 165 -15.62 4.87 -6.29
CA THR A 165 -16.60 3.82 -6.00
C THR A 165 -16.37 3.18 -4.63
N LYS A 166 -15.11 2.92 -4.26
CA LYS A 166 -14.76 2.35 -2.95
C LYS A 166 -15.19 3.26 -1.79
N TYR A 167 -14.97 4.58 -1.90
CA TYR A 167 -15.38 5.55 -0.89
C TYR A 167 -16.89 5.78 -0.87
N GLU A 168 -17.56 5.74 -2.01
CA GLU A 168 -19.02 5.77 -2.06
C GLU A 168 -19.62 4.58 -1.32
N ILE A 169 -19.09 3.37 -1.54
CA ILE A 169 -19.52 2.18 -0.78
C ILE A 169 -19.21 2.35 0.72
N TYR A 170 -18.03 2.89 1.07
CA TYR A 170 -17.68 3.14 2.47
C TYR A 170 -18.71 4.02 3.19
N HIS A 171 -19.05 5.17 2.60
CA HIS A 171 -20.01 6.09 3.18
C HIS A 171 -21.43 5.50 3.20
N ALA A 172 -21.84 4.82 2.14
CA ALA A 172 -23.13 4.14 2.07
C ALA A 172 -23.27 3.09 3.18
N VAL A 173 -22.30 2.18 3.32
CA VAL A 173 -22.33 1.15 4.37
C VAL A 173 -22.33 1.78 5.76
N LYS A 174 -21.47 2.78 6.01
CA LYS A 174 -21.42 3.47 7.30
C LYS A 174 -22.75 4.13 7.68
N ASN A 175 -23.35 4.85 6.73
CA ASN A 175 -24.65 5.53 6.94
C ASN A 175 -25.82 4.52 7.06
N SER A 176 -25.79 3.44 6.31
CA SER A 176 -26.82 2.41 6.40
C SER A 176 -26.72 1.63 7.71
N LEU A 177 -25.52 1.36 8.22
CA LEU A 177 -25.30 0.69 9.51
C LEU A 177 -25.92 1.46 10.68
N SER A 178 -25.85 2.80 10.68
CA SER A 178 -26.44 3.61 11.74
C SER A 178 -27.97 3.57 11.78
N LYS A 179 -28.60 3.06 10.70
CA LYS A 179 -30.05 2.97 10.53
C LYS A 179 -30.57 1.53 10.51
N SER A 180 -29.69 0.54 10.59
CA SER A 180 -30.03 -0.87 10.43
C SER A 180 -29.71 -1.65 11.69
N ASN A 181 -30.70 -2.42 12.17
CA ASN A 181 -30.57 -3.32 13.31
C ASN A 181 -30.53 -4.80 12.88
N SER A 182 -30.57 -5.08 11.58
CA SER A 182 -30.52 -6.43 11.03
C SER A 182 -29.87 -6.46 9.64
N TRP A 183 -29.37 -7.65 9.26
CA TRP A 183 -28.85 -7.88 7.91
C TRP A 183 -29.86 -7.56 6.81
N LYS A 184 -31.13 -7.89 7.01
CA LYS A 184 -32.21 -7.62 6.06
C LYS A 184 -32.35 -6.12 5.78
N GLN A 185 -32.33 -5.32 6.84
CA GLN A 185 -32.42 -3.86 6.71
C GLN A 185 -31.17 -3.30 6.03
N LEU A 186 -29.96 -3.72 6.43
CA LEU A 186 -28.73 -3.26 5.83
C LEU A 186 -28.68 -3.56 4.33
N ILE A 187 -29.00 -4.79 3.93
CA ILE A 187 -29.01 -5.19 2.51
C ILE A 187 -30.05 -4.39 1.73
N SER A 188 -31.25 -4.17 2.27
CA SER A 188 -32.29 -3.37 1.64
C SER A 188 -31.82 -1.92 1.42
N GLU A 189 -31.24 -1.28 2.44
CA GLU A 189 -30.71 0.09 2.34
C GLU A 189 -29.57 0.22 1.33
N LEU A 190 -28.66 -0.76 1.27
CA LEU A 190 -27.58 -0.78 0.29
C LEU A 190 -28.09 -1.02 -1.14
N SER A 191 -29.11 -1.89 -1.30
CA SER A 191 -29.74 -2.15 -2.60
C SER A 191 -30.39 -0.89 -3.18
N ARG A 192 -31.04 -0.07 -2.34
CA ARG A 192 -31.59 1.25 -2.76
C ARG A 192 -30.52 2.19 -3.30
N GLN A 193 -29.28 2.05 -2.83
CA GLN A 193 -28.11 2.83 -3.27
C GLN A 193 -27.33 2.13 -4.41
N ARG A 194 -27.93 1.11 -5.06
CA ARG A 194 -27.36 0.30 -6.13
C ARG A 194 -26.07 -0.43 -5.70
N ILE A 195 -25.99 -0.82 -4.43
CA ILE A 195 -24.88 -1.60 -3.90
C ILE A 195 -25.37 -3.02 -3.64
N LYS A 196 -24.83 -3.97 -4.42
CA LYS A 196 -25.10 -5.40 -4.24
C LYS A 196 -24.22 -5.95 -3.13
N THR A 197 -24.82 -6.72 -2.23
CA THR A 197 -24.13 -7.39 -1.13
C THR A 197 -24.04 -8.88 -1.44
N GLU A 198 -22.84 -9.47 -1.36
CA GLU A 198 -22.61 -10.88 -1.64
C GLU A 198 -21.83 -11.55 -0.52
N PHE A 199 -22.35 -12.69 -0.03
CA PHE A 199 -21.69 -13.50 0.99
C PHE A 199 -20.81 -14.56 0.33
N LYS A 200 -19.60 -14.74 0.85
CA LYS A 200 -18.69 -15.82 0.44
C LYS A 200 -18.75 -16.93 1.47
N TYR A 201 -19.08 -18.13 1.02
CA TYR A 201 -19.15 -19.32 1.85
C TYR A 201 -17.83 -20.11 1.84
N ARG A 202 -17.60 -20.89 2.90
CA ARG A 202 -16.42 -21.76 3.03
C ARG A 202 -16.67 -23.09 2.32
N GLY A 203 -16.08 -23.25 1.13
CA GLY A 203 -16.25 -24.46 0.32
C GLY A 203 -17.73 -24.74 0.03
N ARG A 204 -18.20 -25.96 0.28
CA ARG A 204 -19.61 -26.37 0.13
C ARG A 204 -20.41 -26.24 1.43
N SER A 205 -19.90 -25.57 2.45
CA SER A 205 -20.60 -25.40 3.74
C SER A 205 -21.42 -24.11 3.75
N ASN A 206 -22.42 -24.06 4.62
CA ASN A 206 -23.22 -22.85 4.85
C ASN A 206 -22.51 -21.81 5.74
N VAL A 207 -21.23 -22.04 6.08
CA VAL A 207 -20.44 -21.12 6.92
C VAL A 207 -19.99 -19.93 6.09
N ILE A 208 -20.40 -18.73 6.47
CA ILE A 208 -19.99 -17.49 5.80
C ILE A 208 -18.53 -17.18 6.17
N GLN A 209 -17.68 -17.11 5.16
CA GLN A 209 -16.27 -16.79 5.30
C GLN A 209 -15.96 -15.30 5.07
N GLY A 210 -16.79 -14.61 4.30
CA GLY A 210 -16.54 -13.24 3.93
C GLY A 210 -17.73 -12.54 3.30
N LEU A 211 -17.52 -11.26 3.03
CA LEU A 211 -18.53 -10.36 2.48
C LEU A 211 -17.89 -9.50 1.40
N SER A 212 -18.63 -9.23 0.33
CA SER A 212 -18.24 -8.33 -0.76
C SER A 212 -19.37 -7.36 -1.07
N PHE A 213 -19.01 -6.16 -1.52
CA PHE A 213 -19.92 -5.14 -2.02
C PHE A 213 -19.59 -4.81 -3.46
N THR A 214 -20.60 -4.78 -4.33
CA THR A 214 -20.48 -4.44 -5.75
C THR A 214 -21.27 -3.18 -6.05
N LYS A 215 -20.65 -2.20 -6.69
CA LYS A 215 -21.31 -0.99 -7.21
C LYS A 215 -20.68 -0.64 -8.56
N ASP A 216 -21.52 -0.26 -9.52
CA ASP A 216 -21.12 0.13 -10.87
C ASP A 216 -20.20 -0.91 -11.56
N GLY A 217 -20.50 -2.21 -11.36
CA GLY A 217 -19.71 -3.33 -11.89
C GLY A 217 -18.38 -3.61 -11.16
N ILE A 218 -18.01 -2.83 -10.15
CA ILE A 218 -16.76 -2.99 -9.41
C ILE A 218 -17.04 -3.64 -8.06
N THR A 219 -16.37 -4.77 -7.79
CA THR A 219 -16.54 -5.56 -6.56
C THR A 219 -15.35 -5.35 -5.62
N PHE A 220 -15.63 -5.06 -4.36
CA PHE A 220 -14.64 -4.98 -3.31
C PHE A 220 -14.97 -5.92 -2.16
N LYS A 221 -13.95 -6.58 -1.59
CA LYS A 221 -14.13 -7.26 -0.30
C LYS A 221 -14.47 -6.22 0.76
N ALA A 222 -15.43 -6.51 1.61
CA ALA A 222 -15.85 -5.58 2.65
C ALA A 222 -14.69 -5.17 3.59
N SER A 223 -13.81 -6.12 3.93
CA SER A 223 -12.60 -5.87 4.73
C SER A 223 -11.56 -4.99 4.02
N ASP A 224 -11.54 -4.95 2.68
CA ASP A 224 -10.63 -4.10 1.90
C ASP A 224 -11.15 -2.65 1.81
N ILE A 225 -12.46 -2.47 1.94
CA ILE A 225 -13.10 -1.16 2.08
C ILE A 225 -12.83 -0.62 3.49
N ASP A 226 -13.20 -1.38 4.51
CA ASP A 226 -12.86 -1.11 5.91
C ASP A 226 -12.83 -2.40 6.72
N ARG A 227 -11.87 -2.51 7.68
CA ARG A 227 -11.80 -3.68 8.57
C ARG A 227 -13.01 -3.81 9.48
N SER A 228 -13.70 -2.70 9.78
CA SER A 228 -14.95 -2.73 10.54
C SER A 228 -16.09 -3.37 9.76
N PHE A 229 -16.01 -3.42 8.44
CA PHE A 229 -17.02 -4.04 7.56
C PHE A 229 -16.78 -5.53 7.30
N SER A 230 -15.79 -6.15 7.96
CA SER A 230 -15.64 -7.61 7.89
C SER A 230 -16.91 -8.29 8.37
N TYR A 231 -17.28 -9.43 7.75
CA TYR A 231 -18.50 -10.16 8.09
C TYR A 231 -18.65 -10.36 9.61
N SER A 232 -17.63 -10.88 10.28
CA SER A 232 -17.69 -11.16 11.72
C SER A 232 -17.94 -9.91 12.60
N LYS A 233 -17.50 -8.73 12.15
CA LYS A 233 -17.74 -7.48 12.89
C LYS A 233 -19.14 -6.93 12.63
N LEU A 234 -19.59 -6.97 11.39
CA LEU A 234 -20.94 -6.56 11.03
C LEU A 234 -21.98 -7.50 11.66
N ASP A 235 -21.71 -8.79 11.66
CA ASP A 235 -22.59 -9.80 12.27
C ASP A 235 -22.76 -9.58 13.77
N ARG A 236 -21.68 -9.24 14.47
CA ARG A 236 -21.73 -8.85 15.89
C ARG A 236 -22.56 -7.57 16.13
N MET A 237 -22.54 -6.63 15.20
CA MET A 237 -23.25 -5.34 15.32
C MET A 237 -24.74 -5.47 14.97
N LEU A 238 -25.09 -6.35 14.05
CA LEU A 238 -26.44 -6.46 13.50
C LEU A 238 -27.30 -7.54 14.22
N GLY A 239 -26.71 -8.26 15.20
CA GLY A 239 -27.40 -9.27 15.97
C GLY A 239 -27.77 -10.55 15.21
N GLU A 240 -28.29 -11.55 15.91
CA GLU A 240 -28.43 -12.97 15.57
C GLU A 240 -29.38 -13.34 14.41
N THR A 241 -29.55 -12.57 13.38
CA THR A 241 -30.56 -12.86 12.33
C THR A 241 -30.10 -13.82 11.24
N ASN A 242 -28.94 -14.49 11.44
CA ASN A 242 -28.34 -15.33 10.41
C ASN A 242 -29.08 -16.63 10.10
N ASN A 243 -29.86 -17.16 11.03
CA ASN A 243 -30.59 -18.43 10.82
C ASN A 243 -31.85 -18.28 9.93
N GLN A 244 -32.45 -17.11 9.85
CA GLN A 244 -33.64 -16.89 9.02
C GLN A 244 -33.33 -16.58 7.55
N TYR A 245 -32.14 -16.00 7.26
CA TYR A 245 -31.74 -15.70 5.87
C TYR A 245 -31.29 -16.92 5.09
N GLN A 246 -30.73 -17.92 5.77
CA GLN A 246 -30.30 -19.17 5.13
C GLN A 246 -31.50 -20.03 4.71
N GLN A 247 -32.65 -19.94 5.38
CA GLN A 247 -33.84 -20.69 5.02
C GLN A 247 -34.55 -20.10 3.79
N ASN A 248 -34.48 -18.80 3.54
CA ASN A 248 -35.18 -18.15 2.43
C ASN A 248 -34.41 -18.16 1.09
N ILE A 249 -33.10 -18.41 1.09
CA ILE A 249 -32.30 -18.53 -0.15
C ILE A 249 -32.40 -19.96 -0.72
N GLY A 250 -32.73 -20.95 0.10
CA GLY A 250 -32.87 -22.36 -0.29
C GLY A 250 -34.10 -22.70 -1.15
N VAL A 251 -35.04 -21.78 -1.35
CA VAL A 251 -36.29 -22.06 -2.04
C VAL A 251 -36.35 -21.54 -3.49
N VAL A 252 -35.35 -20.82 -3.97
CA VAL A 252 -35.37 -20.20 -5.33
C VAL A 252 -34.36 -20.84 -6.31
N THR A 253 -33.75 -21.96 -6.00
CA THR A 253 -32.87 -22.65 -6.94
C THR A 253 -33.35 -24.05 -7.30
N ASN A 254 -34.49 -24.14 -7.94
CA ASN A 254 -34.83 -25.25 -8.83
C ASN A 254 -35.13 -24.66 -10.21
N GLY A 255 -34.13 -24.61 -11.05
CA GLY A 255 -34.27 -24.19 -12.45
C GLY A 255 -32.93 -23.92 -13.11
N SER A 256 -32.36 -24.99 -13.73
CA SER A 256 -31.44 -24.96 -14.88
C SER A 256 -30.06 -24.27 -14.72
N GLN A 257 -29.00 -25.09 -14.70
CA GLN A 257 -27.62 -24.68 -14.94
C GLN A 257 -27.43 -24.11 -16.36
N PRO A 258 -26.48 -23.18 -16.52
CA PRO A 258 -25.28 -23.57 -17.27
C PRO A 258 -23.98 -23.35 -16.51
N VAL A 259 -23.11 -24.33 -16.65
CA VAL A 259 -21.71 -24.30 -16.27
C VAL A 259 -21.00 -23.21 -17.06
N MET A 260 -20.51 -22.17 -16.37
CA MET A 260 -19.47 -21.30 -16.90
C MET A 260 -18.22 -21.44 -16.06
N GLN A 261 -17.20 -21.97 -16.69
CA GLN A 261 -15.82 -21.90 -16.20
C GLN A 261 -15.40 -20.44 -16.14
N HIS A 262 -15.15 -19.92 -14.96
CA HIS A 262 -14.51 -18.63 -14.80
C HIS A 262 -13.02 -18.83 -14.57
N GLU A 263 -12.26 -18.51 -15.62
CA GLU A 263 -10.84 -18.24 -15.52
C GLU A 263 -10.59 -17.11 -14.51
N ASN A 264 -9.72 -17.37 -13.55
CA ASN A 264 -9.25 -16.40 -12.57
C ASN A 264 -8.31 -15.39 -13.23
N THR A 265 -8.83 -14.33 -13.79
CA THR A 265 -8.03 -13.13 -14.10
C THR A 265 -7.97 -12.24 -12.86
N TYR A 266 -6.93 -12.44 -12.06
CA TYR A 266 -6.52 -11.48 -11.05
C TYR A 266 -5.94 -10.23 -11.74
N ASN A 267 -6.78 -9.26 -12.00
CA ASN A 267 -6.32 -7.93 -12.38
C ASN A 267 -5.96 -7.16 -11.11
N SER A 268 -4.66 -7.12 -10.82
CA SER A 268 -4.07 -6.37 -9.70
C SER A 268 -4.20 -4.87 -9.96
N GLY A 269 -5.17 -4.25 -9.29
CA GLY A 269 -5.33 -2.79 -9.27
C GLY A 269 -4.22 -2.08 -8.50
N SER A 270 -3.07 -1.90 -9.13
CA SER A 270 -1.90 -1.23 -8.55
C SER A 270 -1.82 0.28 -8.80
N ASN A 271 -2.79 0.87 -9.50
CA ASN A 271 -2.79 2.30 -9.86
C ASN A 271 -3.40 3.24 -8.81
N VAL A 272 -3.79 2.72 -7.65
CA VAL A 272 -4.58 3.42 -6.64
C VAL A 272 -3.74 4.27 -5.68
N ILE A 273 -2.45 3.98 -5.56
CA ILE A 273 -1.62 4.54 -4.48
C ILE A 273 -0.99 5.89 -4.85
N GLU A 274 -0.66 6.13 -6.12
CA GLU A 274 0.04 7.37 -6.52
C GLU A 274 -0.84 8.62 -6.44
N ASN A 275 -2.15 8.50 -6.64
CA ASN A 275 -3.07 9.64 -6.58
C ASN A 275 -3.54 10.01 -5.16
N ILE A 276 -3.34 9.13 -4.16
CA ILE A 276 -3.79 9.37 -2.78
C ILE A 276 -2.70 10.03 -1.94
N VAL A 277 -1.42 9.83 -2.28
CA VAL A 277 -0.28 10.44 -1.56
C VAL A 277 -0.29 11.97 -1.66
N GLY A 278 -0.88 12.53 -2.71
CA GLY A 278 -1.01 13.98 -2.88
C GLY A 278 -2.12 14.65 -2.06
N ALA A 279 -3.00 13.90 -1.41
CA ALA A 279 -4.19 14.49 -0.81
C ALA A 279 -4.37 14.28 0.70
N PHE A 280 -3.97 13.16 1.32
CA PHE A 280 -4.24 12.95 2.77
C PHE A 280 -3.41 11.85 3.42
N GLY A 281 -2.74 12.20 4.54
CA GLY A 281 -2.25 11.26 5.50
C GLY A 281 -3.42 10.62 6.27
N GLY A 282 -3.53 9.31 6.25
CA GLY A 282 -4.34 8.63 7.24
C GLY A 282 -5.17 7.44 6.82
N LEU A 283 -4.92 6.78 5.67
CA LEU A 283 -5.79 5.66 5.32
C LEU A 283 -5.11 4.51 4.60
N PHE A 284 -4.11 3.91 5.22
CA PHE A 284 -3.56 2.67 4.68
C PHE A 284 -3.72 1.52 5.64
N THR A 285 -4.68 0.64 5.34
CA THR A 285 -4.51 -0.76 5.69
C THR A 285 -3.57 -1.34 4.64
N PRO A 286 -2.44 -1.96 4.99
CA PRO A 286 -1.58 -2.59 4.00
C PRO A 286 -2.37 -3.70 3.30
N THR A 287 -2.49 -3.61 1.98
CA THR A 287 -2.82 -4.78 1.18
C THR A 287 -1.60 -5.71 1.16
N PRO A 288 -1.79 -7.05 1.11
CA PRO A 288 -0.68 -8.00 1.15
C PRO A 288 0.34 -7.87 0.01
N ASN A 289 0.04 -7.10 -1.04
CA ASN A 289 0.88 -6.89 -2.20
C ASN A 289 1.40 -5.45 -2.26
N CYS A 290 2.33 -5.09 -1.37
CA CYS A 290 3.13 -3.88 -1.50
C CYS A 290 4.35 -4.10 -2.41
N THR A 291 4.18 -4.69 -3.57
CA THR A 291 5.20 -4.72 -4.61
C THR A 291 4.85 -3.67 -5.65
N ASP A 292 5.76 -2.73 -5.88
CA ASP A 292 5.65 -1.69 -6.92
C ASP A 292 5.98 -2.30 -8.29
N GLU A 293 5.12 -3.21 -8.77
CA GLU A 293 5.24 -3.82 -10.10
C GLU A 293 5.15 -2.77 -11.22
N ASN A 294 4.57 -1.60 -10.94
CA ASN A 294 4.37 -0.56 -11.94
C ASN A 294 5.61 0.29 -12.23
N ALA A 295 6.47 0.56 -11.24
CA ALA A 295 7.73 1.25 -11.51
C ALA A 295 8.67 0.33 -12.32
N GLU A 296 8.67 -0.96 -12.03
CA GLU A 296 9.43 -1.98 -12.76
C GLU A 296 8.82 -2.23 -14.15
N ALA A 297 7.50 -2.31 -14.26
CA ALA A 297 6.82 -2.46 -15.55
C ALA A 297 6.97 -1.21 -16.44
N ALA A 298 6.95 0.01 -15.88
CA ALA A 298 7.22 1.24 -16.61
C ALA A 298 8.68 1.32 -17.06
N PHE A 299 9.62 0.88 -16.22
CA PHE A 299 11.04 0.77 -16.55
C PHE A 299 11.28 -0.30 -17.65
N GLN A 300 10.67 -1.47 -17.53
CA GLN A 300 10.75 -2.54 -18.54
C GLN A 300 10.09 -2.13 -19.87
N ARG A 301 8.99 -1.38 -19.85
CA ARG A 301 8.36 -0.81 -21.06
C ARG A 301 9.27 0.21 -21.75
N LYS A 302 9.98 1.06 -20.98
CA LYS A 302 10.98 2.00 -21.52
C LYS A 302 12.19 1.27 -22.13
N LEU A 303 12.65 0.19 -21.50
CA LEU A 303 13.73 -0.65 -22.02
C LEU A 303 13.32 -1.38 -23.32
N LYS A 304 12.10 -1.93 -23.38
CA LYS A 304 11.58 -2.58 -24.61
C LYS A 304 11.39 -1.58 -25.74
N LYS A 305 10.94 -0.34 -25.47
CA LYS A 305 10.89 0.74 -26.48
C LYS A 305 12.28 1.15 -26.97
N LYS A 306 13.29 1.16 -26.11
CA LYS A 306 14.68 1.48 -26.50
C LYS A 306 15.31 0.37 -27.34
N LYS A 307 14.98 -0.91 -27.06
CA LYS A 307 15.45 -2.06 -27.83
C LYS A 307 14.82 -2.12 -29.24
N LYS A 308 13.50 -1.81 -29.38
CA LYS A 308 12.84 -1.73 -30.69
C LYS A 308 13.36 -0.58 -31.57
N ARG A 309 13.86 0.53 -31.00
CA ARG A 309 14.48 1.63 -31.76
C ARG A 309 15.91 1.34 -32.23
N ARG A 310 16.59 0.29 -31.72
CA ARG A 310 17.95 -0.10 -32.13
C ARG A 310 17.97 -1.22 -33.18
N ILE A 311 16.83 -1.78 -33.56
CA ILE A 311 16.72 -2.89 -34.52
C ILE A 311 16.30 -2.38 -35.91
N ASN A 312 15.97 -1.10 -36.07
CA ASN A 312 15.62 -0.48 -37.37
C ASN A 312 16.74 0.49 -37.80
N TRP A 313 17.92 -0.05 -38.06
CA TRP A 313 18.98 0.53 -38.91
C TRP A 313 19.70 -0.62 -39.65
#